data_3e6726da3db352353521fd73a09721bc
#
_entry.id   3e6726da3db352353521fd73a09721bc
#
_cell.length_a   1.000
_cell.length_b   1.000
_cell.length_c   1.000
_cell.angle_alpha   90.00
_cell.angle_beta   90.00
_cell.angle_gamma   90.00
#
_symmetry.space_group_name_H-M   'P 1'
#
loop_
_entity.id
_entity.type
_entity.pdbx_description
1 polymer ?
#
loop_
_entity_poly.entity_id
_entity_poly.type
_entity_poly.pdbx_seq_one_letter_code
_entity_poly.pdbx_strand_id
1 'polypeptide(L)'
;MAEIDMTKPQPCTKFRDADTVEWIAKLMEETNEAIQEAENYEMICKNAAAGTGDVLDAKDRLAEELTDVITVCVSWLDALGYDEAKRGELNRRVNEKNEKRGYF
;
A
#
# COMPACT_ATOMS: atom_id res chain seq x y z
N MET A 1 22.56 5.42 -15.80
CA MET A 1 21.73 5.04 -14.64
C MET A 1 20.27 5.37 -14.96
N ALA A 2 19.39 4.39 -14.86
CA ALA A 2 17.98 4.63 -15.10
C ALA A 2 17.39 5.48 -13.98
N GLU A 3 16.60 6.46 -14.34
CA GLU A 3 15.86 7.26 -13.36
C GLU A 3 14.72 6.44 -12.77
N ILE A 4 14.47 6.64 -11.47
CA ILE A 4 13.33 6.06 -10.79
C ILE A 4 12.11 6.92 -11.07
N ASP A 5 11.02 6.31 -11.53
CA ASP A 5 9.75 7.01 -11.67
C ASP A 5 9.12 7.16 -10.28
N MET A 6 9.19 8.37 -9.73
CA MET A 6 8.69 8.69 -8.39
C MET A 6 7.16 8.71 -8.28
N THR A 7 6.44 8.55 -9.42
CA THR A 7 4.97 8.53 -9.42
C THR A 7 4.38 7.13 -9.41
N LYS A 8 5.24 6.11 -9.40
CA LYS A 8 4.83 4.69 -9.36
C LYS A 8 5.36 4.03 -8.09
N PRO A 9 4.73 2.94 -7.64
CA PRO A 9 5.32 2.15 -6.55
C PRO A 9 6.70 1.65 -6.95
N GLN A 10 7.69 1.95 -6.11
CA GLN A 10 9.07 1.51 -6.33
C GLN A 10 9.47 0.53 -5.25
N PRO A 11 10.03 -0.63 -5.61
CA PRO A 11 10.50 -1.58 -4.60
C PRO A 11 11.69 -1.01 -3.83
N CYS A 12 11.69 -1.20 -2.50
CA CYS A 12 12.80 -0.84 -1.65
C CYS A 12 13.88 -1.93 -1.76
N THR A 13 14.84 -1.74 -2.65
CA THR A 13 15.83 -2.77 -2.97
C THR A 13 16.86 -3.00 -1.86
N LYS A 14 16.99 -2.06 -0.93
CA LYS A 14 17.89 -2.17 0.22
C LYS A 14 17.60 -3.41 1.09
N PHE A 15 16.32 -3.82 1.16
CA PHE A 15 15.89 -4.92 2.02
C PHE A 15 15.58 -6.20 1.23
N ARG A 16 16.12 -6.31 0.01
CA ARG A 16 15.84 -7.46 -0.87
C ARG A 16 16.22 -8.80 -0.23
N ASP A 17 17.26 -8.81 0.61
CA ASP A 17 17.76 -10.03 1.27
C ASP A 17 17.07 -10.31 2.63
N ALA A 18 16.08 -9.53 3.01
CA ALA A 18 15.32 -9.76 4.24
C ALA A 18 14.62 -11.13 4.16
N ASP A 19 14.54 -11.82 5.30
CA ASP A 19 13.85 -13.10 5.34
C ASP A 19 12.33 -12.95 5.43
N THR A 20 11.62 -14.05 5.30
CA THR A 20 10.13 -14.03 5.31
C THR A 20 9.57 -13.45 6.61
N VAL A 21 10.18 -13.76 7.75
CA VAL A 21 9.73 -13.24 9.05
C VAL A 21 9.84 -11.72 9.09
N GLU A 22 10.93 -11.16 8.57
CA GLU A 22 11.14 -9.72 8.50
C GLU A 22 10.11 -9.05 7.59
N TRP A 23 9.79 -9.68 6.44
CA TRP A 23 8.75 -9.16 5.53
C TRP A 23 7.36 -9.19 6.16
N ILE A 24 7.04 -10.28 6.88
CA ILE A 24 5.76 -10.37 7.62
C ILE A 24 5.68 -9.24 8.66
N ALA A 25 6.75 -9.04 9.45
CA ALA A 25 6.78 -8.00 10.46
C ALA A 25 6.60 -6.60 9.85
N LYS A 26 7.24 -6.33 8.72
CA LYS A 26 7.12 -5.04 8.03
C LYS A 26 5.71 -4.81 7.49
N LEU A 27 5.12 -5.84 6.88
CA LEU A 27 3.75 -5.73 6.37
C LEU A 27 2.75 -5.50 7.51
N MET A 28 2.91 -6.20 8.63
CA MET A 28 2.06 -5.99 9.82
C MET A 28 2.20 -4.58 10.37
N GLU A 29 3.43 -4.06 10.47
CA GLU A 29 3.69 -2.72 10.96
C GLU A 29 2.98 -1.66 10.11
N GLU A 30 3.17 -1.70 8.79
CA GLU A 30 2.54 -0.73 7.88
C GLU A 30 1.02 -0.89 7.83
N THR A 31 0.53 -2.13 7.86
CA THR A 31 -0.92 -2.39 7.90
C THR A 31 -1.55 -1.83 9.19
N ASN A 32 -0.88 -2.00 10.34
CA ASN A 32 -1.36 -1.46 11.61
C ASN A 32 -1.39 0.07 11.59
N GLU A 33 -0.39 0.72 11.01
CA GLU A 33 -0.37 2.17 10.85
C GLU A 33 -1.54 2.65 9.98
N ALA A 34 -1.83 1.94 8.88
CA ALA A 34 -2.97 2.24 8.03
C ALA A 34 -4.30 2.08 8.77
N ILE A 35 -4.44 1.03 9.57
CA ILE A 35 -5.64 0.80 10.39
C ILE A 35 -5.83 1.93 11.40
N GLN A 36 -4.76 2.36 12.07
CA GLN A 36 -4.82 3.46 13.03
C GLN A 36 -5.29 4.76 12.36
N GLU A 37 -4.76 5.07 11.17
CA GLU A 37 -5.19 6.25 10.44
C GLU A 37 -6.63 6.12 9.91
N ALA A 38 -7.07 4.90 9.56
CA ALA A 38 -8.45 4.66 9.15
C ALA A 38 -9.42 4.91 10.31
N GLU A 39 -9.07 4.44 11.52
CA GLU A 39 -9.87 4.67 12.73
C GLU A 39 -9.94 6.16 13.07
N ASN A 40 -8.81 6.85 12.98
CA ASN A 40 -8.74 8.30 13.21
C ASN A 40 -9.58 9.07 12.19
N TYR A 41 -9.49 8.70 10.93
CA TYR A 41 -10.30 9.31 9.88
C TYR A 41 -11.80 9.15 10.16
N GLU A 42 -12.23 7.95 10.53
CA GLU A 42 -13.63 7.69 10.86
C GLU A 42 -14.10 8.51 12.06
N MET A 43 -13.28 8.60 13.12
CA MET A 43 -13.59 9.42 14.28
C MET A 43 -13.77 10.89 13.91
N ILE A 44 -12.88 11.42 13.09
CA ILE A 44 -12.94 12.83 12.65
C ILE A 44 -14.18 13.07 11.79
N CYS A 45 -14.52 12.14 10.89
CA CYS A 45 -15.71 12.26 10.04
C CYS A 45 -17.02 12.27 10.87
N LYS A 46 -17.04 11.57 12.00
CA LYS A 46 -18.21 11.49 12.90
C LYS A 46 -18.26 12.63 13.89
N ASN A 47 -17.23 13.43 14.01
CA ASN A 47 -17.16 14.55 14.94
C ASN A 47 -17.83 15.80 14.32
N ALA A 48 -18.98 16.20 14.84
CA ALA A 48 -19.71 17.37 14.36
C ALA A 48 -18.91 18.67 14.50
N ALA A 49 -17.92 18.72 15.39
CA ALA A 49 -17.09 19.90 15.59
C ALA A 49 -15.89 19.96 14.63
N ALA A 50 -15.61 18.87 13.92
CA ALA A 50 -14.47 18.83 13.00
C ALA A 50 -14.76 19.69 11.75
N GLY A 51 -13.76 20.47 11.34
CA GLY A 51 -13.83 21.27 10.12
C GLY A 51 -13.50 20.46 8.89
N THR A 52 -13.80 21.04 7.71
CA THR A 52 -13.47 20.42 6.42
C THR A 52 -11.98 20.15 6.29
N GLY A 53 -11.12 21.08 6.77
CA GLY A 53 -9.66 20.90 6.74
C GLY A 53 -9.20 19.70 7.57
N ASP A 54 -9.82 19.45 8.72
CA ASP A 54 -9.48 18.30 9.58
C ASP A 54 -9.81 16.99 8.88
N VAL A 55 -10.95 16.92 8.19
CA VAL A 55 -11.36 15.73 7.44
C VAL A 55 -10.42 15.46 6.28
N LEU A 56 -10.04 16.50 5.52
CA LEU A 56 -9.13 16.37 4.39
C LEU A 56 -7.74 15.92 4.83
N ASP A 57 -7.23 16.47 5.94
CA ASP A 57 -5.92 16.09 6.47
C ASP A 57 -5.90 14.63 6.94
N ALA A 58 -6.95 14.19 7.63
CA ALA A 58 -7.07 12.81 8.09
C ALA A 58 -7.17 11.83 6.92
N LYS A 59 -7.91 12.20 5.89
CA LYS A 59 -8.04 11.42 4.66
C LYS A 59 -6.69 11.26 3.97
N ASP A 60 -5.92 12.36 3.88
CA ASP A 60 -4.62 12.34 3.23
C ASP A 60 -3.61 11.46 4.00
N ARG A 61 -3.61 11.53 5.33
CA ARG A 61 -2.76 10.65 6.15
C ARG A 61 -3.11 9.18 5.93
N LEU A 62 -4.39 8.84 5.87
CA LEU A 62 -4.82 7.47 5.58
C LEU A 62 -4.35 7.04 4.19
N ALA A 63 -4.52 7.91 3.18
CA ALA A 63 -4.10 7.60 1.82
C ALA A 63 -2.59 7.33 1.74
N GLU A 64 -1.78 8.11 2.46
CA GLU A 64 -0.34 7.93 2.50
C GLU A 64 0.04 6.59 3.14
N GLU A 65 -0.61 6.23 4.27
CA GLU A 65 -0.35 4.93 4.92
C GLU A 65 -0.77 3.74 4.05
N LEU A 66 -1.88 3.85 3.32
CA LEU A 66 -2.28 2.82 2.36
C LEU A 66 -1.25 2.70 1.23
N THR A 67 -0.68 3.82 0.81
CA THR A 67 0.37 3.83 -0.22
C THR A 67 1.64 3.15 0.30
N ASP A 68 1.99 3.34 1.57
CA ASP A 68 3.11 2.64 2.20
C ASP A 68 2.90 1.12 2.21
N VAL A 69 1.67 0.65 2.47
CA VAL A 69 1.35 -0.79 2.39
C VAL A 69 1.58 -1.31 0.97
N ILE A 70 1.16 -0.56 -0.04
CA ILE A 70 1.40 -0.94 -1.45
C ILE A 70 2.90 -1.07 -1.70
N THR A 71 3.71 -0.13 -1.21
CA THR A 71 5.15 -0.15 -1.38
C THR A 71 5.80 -1.36 -0.72
N VAL A 72 5.36 -1.75 0.48
CA VAL A 72 5.84 -2.97 1.13
C VAL A 72 5.51 -4.20 0.29
N CYS A 73 4.29 -4.29 -0.23
CA CYS A 73 3.88 -5.42 -1.07
C CYS A 73 4.71 -5.50 -2.35
N VAL A 74 4.93 -4.39 -3.02
CA VAL A 74 5.76 -4.33 -4.24
C VAL A 74 7.21 -4.71 -3.92
N SER A 75 7.74 -4.23 -2.79
CA SER A 75 9.11 -4.54 -2.36
C SER A 75 9.29 -6.03 -2.08
N TRP A 76 8.32 -6.64 -1.40
CA TRP A 76 8.35 -8.08 -1.12
C TRP A 76 8.25 -8.90 -2.40
N LEU A 77 7.36 -8.53 -3.30
CA LEU A 77 7.24 -9.18 -4.61
C LEU A 77 8.56 -9.10 -5.39
N ASP A 78 9.21 -7.94 -5.39
CA ASP A 78 10.52 -7.78 -6.01
C ASP A 78 11.55 -8.71 -5.38
N ALA A 79 11.59 -8.80 -4.05
CA ALA A 79 12.49 -9.70 -3.32
C ALA A 79 12.24 -11.18 -3.67
N LEU A 80 10.99 -11.53 -3.98
CA LEU A 80 10.61 -12.87 -4.42
C LEU A 80 10.94 -13.14 -5.89
N GLY A 81 11.48 -12.15 -6.61
CA GLY A 81 11.89 -12.29 -7.99
C GLY A 81 10.87 -11.83 -9.01
N TYR A 82 9.83 -11.12 -8.58
CA TYR A 82 8.79 -10.59 -9.47
C TYR A 82 9.12 -9.14 -9.83
N ASP A 83 9.74 -8.94 -10.99
CA ASP A 83 10.02 -7.63 -11.54
C ASP A 83 8.73 -6.94 -12.03
N GLU A 84 8.85 -5.73 -12.56
CA GLU A 84 7.66 -4.96 -13.01
C GLU A 84 6.81 -5.73 -14.01
N ALA A 85 7.42 -6.39 -14.99
CA ALA A 85 6.69 -7.16 -16.00
C ALA A 85 5.95 -8.34 -15.38
N LYS A 86 6.59 -9.07 -14.46
CA LYS A 86 5.98 -10.20 -13.75
C LYS A 86 4.87 -9.74 -12.82
N ARG A 87 5.05 -8.60 -12.15
CA ARG A 87 3.99 -8.01 -11.32
C ARG A 87 2.78 -7.60 -12.16
N GLY A 88 3.02 -7.09 -13.37
CA GLY A 88 1.94 -6.78 -14.32
C GLY A 88 1.12 -8.00 -14.68
N GLU A 89 1.78 -9.15 -14.89
CA GLU A 89 1.11 -10.41 -15.17
C GLU A 89 0.29 -10.91 -13.98
N LEU A 90 0.79 -10.73 -12.75
CA LEU A 90 0.03 -11.05 -11.54
C LEU A 90 -1.20 -10.16 -11.42
N ASN A 91 -1.06 -8.87 -11.69
CA ASN A 91 -2.20 -7.95 -11.68
C ASN A 91 -3.26 -8.34 -12.69
N ARG A 92 -2.84 -8.79 -13.90
CA ARG A 92 -3.78 -9.27 -14.91
C ARG A 92 -4.58 -10.46 -14.40
N ARG A 93 -3.92 -11.44 -13.77
CA ARG A 93 -4.60 -12.61 -13.19
C ARG A 93 -5.59 -12.24 -12.09
N VAL A 94 -5.19 -11.33 -11.20
CA VAL A 94 -6.07 -10.85 -10.13
C VAL A 94 -7.26 -10.09 -10.70
N ASN A 95 -7.04 -9.24 -11.69
CA ASN A 95 -8.10 -8.47 -12.32
C ASN A 95 -9.09 -9.34 -13.07
N GLU A 96 -8.63 -10.37 -13.79
CA GLU A 96 -9.50 -11.33 -14.44
C GLU A 96 -10.38 -12.09 -13.43
N LYS A 97 -9.79 -12.49 -12.32
CA LYS A 97 -10.50 -13.14 -11.23
C LYS A 97 -11.57 -12.23 -10.64
N ASN A 98 -11.24 -10.96 -10.42
CA ASN A 98 -12.17 -9.98 -9.87
C ASN A 98 -13.29 -9.63 -10.84
N GLU A 99 -13.00 -9.58 -12.14
CA GLU A 99 -14.01 -9.39 -13.17
C GLU A 99 -15.03 -10.55 -13.15
N LYS A 100 -14.55 -11.80 -13.05
CA LYS A 100 -15.41 -12.96 -12.95
C LYS A 100 -16.28 -12.97 -11.69
N ARG A 101 -15.80 -12.36 -10.60
CA ARG A 101 -16.55 -12.21 -9.34
C ARG A 101 -17.54 -11.04 -9.39
N GLY A 102 -17.56 -10.28 -10.46
CA GLY A 102 -18.45 -9.14 -10.60
C GLY A 102 -18.02 -7.90 -9.85
N TYR A 103 -16.73 -7.73 -9.56
CA TYR A 103 -16.24 -6.58 -8.83
C TYR A 103 -16.06 -5.34 -9.73
N PHE A 104 -16.02 -5.54 -11.02
CA PHE A 104 -16.06 -4.46 -12.02
C PHE A 104 -16.43 -5.00 -13.39
#